data_5b4c64886880e42a65bbe26c04973e4d
#
_entry.id   5b4c64886880e42a65bbe26c04973e4d
#
_cell.length_a   1.000
_cell.length_b   1.000
_cell.length_c   1.000
_cell.angle_alpha   90.00
_cell.angle_beta   90.00
_cell.angle_gamma   90.00
#
_symmetry.space_group_name_H-M   'P 1'
#
loop_
_entity.id
_entity.type
_entity.pdbx_description
1 polymer ?
#
loop_
_entity_poly.entity_id
_entity_poly.type
_entity_poly.pdbx_seq_one_letter_code
_entity_poly.pdbx_strand_id
1 'polypeptide(L)'
;YFLKNTDRLCMNCFAPLTAGSVCPGCGFDNDQENDTSFLPLRTVLQDRYVLGHVQAWESDAAVYAAYDRTLQAPCVVREFLPKGIANRLEGNREVHVRERFRKNFDGYKRSFTTLWQTMMQLRTLAAALPVYDVFPANETVYAVSQPVDGVPLREFLLRTPEGYIPWEQARIMFMPVLTTLEALHDRGVIHGSITPDNLLLCPDGKVRLKGFCIAQCNTVQSDLEFNLNEGYTAIEQYDNDRKMCPATDIYAFSACIYRALVGSNPPDAPSRETNDKLMIPNKIAESIPTHVIRALGAGLQIYPENRAQSAARLRELLNAAPSVVAQAAQAAQPPQPEPKPQPAPQPDVRHSAPPKEKPKGGKNKAVIIILVVLIVAAVAAGIYVVKFSGLVDGRENTTQAAS
;
A
#
# COMPACT_ATOMS: atom_id res chain seq x y z
N TYR A 1 -20.88 8.81 -33.08
CA TYR A 1 -20.02 9.81 -33.75
C TYR A 1 -19.52 10.83 -32.73
N PHE A 2 -18.51 10.56 -31.93
CA PHE A 2 -17.60 11.54 -31.32
C PHE A 2 -16.36 10.75 -30.89
N LEU A 3 -15.49 10.44 -31.86
CA LEU A 3 -14.08 10.21 -31.55
C LEU A 3 -13.54 11.56 -31.04
N LYS A 4 -13.55 11.77 -29.74
CA LYS A 4 -12.85 12.93 -29.14
C LYS A 4 -11.41 12.80 -29.57
N ASN A 5 -10.92 13.83 -30.23
CA ASN A 5 -9.59 13.96 -30.77
C ASN A 5 -8.56 13.78 -29.67
N THR A 6 -8.04 12.55 -29.48
CA THR A 6 -6.97 12.24 -28.52
C THR A 6 -5.65 12.92 -28.89
N ASP A 7 -5.57 13.53 -30.11
CA ASP A 7 -4.38 14.22 -30.60
C ASP A 7 -4.09 15.51 -29.80
N ARG A 8 -5.09 16.05 -29.11
CA ARG A 8 -4.96 17.22 -28.26
C ARG A 8 -4.87 16.91 -26.77
N LEU A 9 -4.60 15.66 -26.38
CA LEU A 9 -4.37 15.27 -25.01
C LEU A 9 -2.88 15.20 -24.70
N CYS A 10 -2.51 15.60 -23.51
CA CYS A 10 -1.19 15.36 -22.96
C CYS A 10 -0.97 13.85 -22.79
N MET A 11 0.14 13.32 -23.28
CA MET A 11 0.45 11.87 -23.22
C MET A 11 0.96 11.41 -21.84
N ASN A 12 1.00 12.29 -20.84
CA ASN A 12 1.31 11.92 -19.48
C ASN A 12 0.09 12.02 -18.54
N CYS A 13 -0.61 13.15 -18.51
CA CYS A 13 -1.74 13.37 -17.59
C CYS A 13 -3.12 13.39 -18.26
N PHE A 14 -3.18 13.32 -19.59
CA PHE A 14 -4.38 13.36 -20.43
C PHE A 14 -5.26 14.61 -20.25
N ALA A 15 -4.71 15.68 -19.68
CA ALA A 15 -5.34 17.00 -19.72
C ALA A 15 -5.33 17.54 -21.17
N PRO A 16 -6.34 18.34 -21.58
CA PRO A 16 -6.34 18.98 -22.89
C PRO A 16 -5.14 19.92 -23.07
N LEU A 17 -4.45 19.80 -24.20
CA LEU A 17 -3.41 20.74 -24.61
C LEU A 17 -4.08 21.97 -25.27
N THR A 18 -3.76 23.16 -24.79
CA THR A 18 -4.31 24.41 -25.28
C THR A 18 -3.49 24.97 -26.42
N ALA A 19 -2.16 24.95 -26.32
CA ALA A 19 -1.22 25.38 -27.35
C ALA A 19 0.17 24.81 -27.09
N GLY A 20 0.93 24.50 -28.13
CA GLY A 20 2.30 23.95 -28.03
C GLY A 20 2.36 22.51 -27.59
N SER A 21 3.59 21.99 -27.39
CA SER A 21 3.86 20.60 -26.99
C SER A 21 3.93 20.40 -25.48
N VAL A 22 4.29 21.42 -24.71
CA VAL A 22 4.45 21.33 -23.26
C VAL A 22 3.10 21.47 -22.55
N CYS A 23 2.75 20.49 -21.73
CA CYS A 23 1.51 20.47 -20.99
C CYS A 23 1.52 21.50 -19.84
N PRO A 24 0.55 22.45 -19.79
CA PRO A 24 0.51 23.44 -18.71
C PRO A 24 0.14 22.83 -17.35
N GLY A 25 -0.46 21.63 -17.33
CA GLY A 25 -0.90 20.97 -16.10
C GLY A 25 0.18 20.11 -15.43
N CYS A 26 1.07 19.46 -16.19
CA CYS A 26 2.08 18.56 -15.63
C CYS A 26 3.50 18.79 -16.14
N GLY A 27 3.70 19.77 -17.04
CA GLY A 27 5.02 20.09 -17.58
C GLY A 27 5.59 19.10 -18.60
N PHE A 28 4.86 18.03 -18.94
CA PHE A 28 5.34 17.02 -19.89
C PHE A 28 5.41 17.61 -21.31
N ASP A 29 6.54 17.41 -21.98
CA ASP A 29 6.71 17.77 -23.38
C ASP A 29 6.26 16.62 -24.30
N ASN A 30 5.19 16.84 -25.04
CA ASN A 30 4.56 15.84 -25.90
C ASN A 30 5.32 15.61 -27.24
N ASP A 31 6.37 16.37 -27.50
CA ASP A 31 7.31 16.12 -28.60
C ASP A 31 8.41 15.11 -28.19
N GLN A 32 8.51 14.76 -26.89
CA GLN A 32 9.34 13.66 -26.44
C GLN A 32 8.75 12.32 -26.88
N GLU A 33 9.62 11.40 -27.26
CA GLU A 33 9.27 10.00 -27.52
C GLU A 33 9.60 9.13 -26.30
N ASN A 34 8.90 8.01 -26.15
CA ASN A 34 9.34 6.95 -25.24
C ASN A 34 10.67 6.36 -25.76
N ASP A 35 11.51 5.86 -24.85
CA ASP A 35 12.69 5.07 -25.23
C ASP A 35 12.30 3.93 -26.19
N THR A 36 13.17 3.60 -27.13
CA THR A 36 12.93 2.59 -28.19
C THR A 36 12.62 1.19 -27.64
N SER A 37 12.96 0.92 -26.38
CA SER A 37 12.59 -0.32 -25.66
C SER A 37 11.08 -0.42 -25.39
N PHE A 38 10.34 0.68 -25.50
CA PHE A 38 8.92 0.76 -25.21
C PHE A 38 8.08 1.06 -26.45
N LEU A 39 6.77 0.90 -26.32
CA LEU A 39 5.86 1.32 -27.38
C LEU A 39 5.87 2.84 -27.52
N PRO A 40 5.83 3.36 -28.77
CA PRO A 40 5.76 4.80 -29.03
C PRO A 40 4.52 5.43 -28.40
N LEU A 41 4.64 6.74 -28.07
CA LEU A 41 3.48 7.54 -27.68
C LEU A 41 2.36 7.41 -28.72
N ARG A 42 1.12 7.49 -28.29
CA ARG A 42 -0.09 7.39 -29.10
C ARG A 42 -0.30 6.02 -29.78
N THR A 43 0.48 5.00 -29.44
CA THR A 43 0.18 3.63 -29.86
C THR A 43 -1.20 3.24 -29.37
N VAL A 44 -2.03 2.70 -30.27
CA VAL A 44 -3.39 2.26 -29.93
C VAL A 44 -3.41 0.74 -29.82
N LEU A 45 -3.89 0.24 -28.68
CA LEU A 45 -4.12 -1.17 -28.41
C LEU A 45 -5.63 -1.45 -28.41
N GLN A 46 -6.05 -2.58 -29.04
CA GLN A 46 -7.44 -3.02 -29.11
C GLN A 46 -8.41 -1.93 -29.62
N ASP A 47 -7.95 -1.04 -30.50
CA ASP A 47 -8.69 0.14 -30.99
C ASP A 47 -9.27 1.05 -29.88
N ARG A 48 -8.89 0.80 -28.63
CA ARG A 48 -9.46 1.40 -27.44
C ARG A 48 -8.46 2.17 -26.59
N TYR A 49 -7.29 1.60 -26.30
CA TYR A 49 -6.34 2.16 -25.35
C TYR A 49 -5.24 2.93 -26.06
N VAL A 50 -5.18 4.24 -25.86
CA VAL A 50 -4.11 5.09 -26.39
C VAL A 50 -3.01 5.17 -25.37
N LEU A 51 -1.84 4.64 -25.69
CA LEU A 51 -0.66 4.69 -24.82
C LEU A 51 -0.04 6.09 -24.80
N GLY A 52 0.32 6.51 -23.62
CA GLY A 52 1.08 7.72 -23.35
C GLY A 52 2.51 7.41 -22.91
N HIS A 53 3.01 8.27 -22.02
CA HIS A 53 4.37 8.18 -21.49
C HIS A 53 4.55 6.94 -20.60
N VAL A 54 5.74 6.31 -20.71
CA VAL A 54 6.17 5.24 -19.80
C VAL A 54 6.46 5.84 -18.44
N GLN A 55 5.70 5.41 -17.44
CA GLN A 55 5.83 5.88 -16.06
C GLN A 55 6.88 5.10 -15.26
N ALA A 56 7.03 3.82 -15.56
CA ALA A 56 7.98 2.93 -14.90
C ALA A 56 8.30 1.70 -15.76
N TRP A 57 9.48 1.14 -15.57
CA TRP A 57 9.80 -0.22 -15.96
C TRP A 57 10.06 -1.03 -14.69
N GLU A 58 9.06 -1.78 -14.28
CA GLU A 58 9.12 -2.69 -13.12
C GLU A 58 9.82 -4.01 -13.51
N SER A 59 10.06 -4.92 -12.58
CA SER A 59 10.81 -6.15 -12.85
C SER A 59 10.17 -7.03 -13.93
N ASP A 60 8.83 -7.10 -13.99
CA ASP A 60 8.09 -7.90 -14.97
C ASP A 60 7.33 -7.08 -16.02
N ALA A 61 7.19 -5.77 -15.87
CA ALA A 61 6.30 -4.99 -16.71
C ALA A 61 6.78 -3.56 -17.01
N ALA A 62 6.52 -3.09 -18.23
CA ALA A 62 6.50 -1.67 -18.55
C ALA A 62 5.12 -1.09 -18.20
N VAL A 63 5.09 0.05 -17.52
CA VAL A 63 3.89 0.72 -17.04
C VAL A 63 3.70 2.02 -17.79
N TYR A 64 2.58 2.13 -18.51
CA TYR A 64 2.25 3.30 -19.32
C TYR A 64 1.11 4.09 -18.68
N ALA A 65 1.20 5.41 -18.70
CA ALA A 65 0.01 6.25 -18.70
C ALA A 65 -0.79 5.92 -19.97
N ALA A 66 -2.10 5.82 -19.89
CA ALA A 66 -2.92 5.51 -21.05
C ALA A 66 -4.31 6.18 -20.97
N TYR A 67 -5.00 6.26 -22.09
CA TYR A 67 -6.34 6.80 -22.18
C TYR A 67 -7.31 5.80 -22.80
N ASP A 68 -8.36 5.48 -22.07
CA ASP A 68 -9.45 4.61 -22.55
C ASP A 68 -10.46 5.46 -23.36
N ARG A 69 -10.49 5.24 -24.67
CA ARG A 69 -11.42 5.95 -25.59
C ARG A 69 -12.88 5.62 -25.31
N THR A 70 -13.16 4.41 -24.81
CA THR A 70 -14.54 3.97 -24.52
C THR A 70 -15.04 4.61 -23.23
N LEU A 71 -14.25 4.59 -22.17
CA LEU A 71 -14.60 5.21 -20.88
C LEU A 71 -14.36 6.73 -20.90
N GLN A 72 -13.62 7.25 -21.88
CA GLN A 72 -13.19 8.64 -21.98
C GLN A 72 -12.45 9.11 -20.71
N ALA A 73 -11.58 8.27 -20.19
CA ALA A 73 -10.88 8.48 -18.93
C ALA A 73 -9.43 8.00 -18.99
N PRO A 74 -8.52 8.59 -18.19
CA PRO A 74 -7.19 8.06 -17.98
C PRO A 74 -7.24 6.63 -17.41
N CYS A 75 -6.29 5.80 -17.83
CA CYS A 75 -6.05 4.47 -17.32
C CYS A 75 -4.55 4.20 -17.22
N VAL A 76 -4.19 3.08 -16.62
CA VAL A 76 -2.83 2.56 -16.57
C VAL A 76 -2.78 1.26 -17.34
N VAL A 77 -1.84 1.14 -18.27
CA VAL A 77 -1.59 -0.09 -19.02
C VAL A 77 -0.25 -0.67 -18.57
N ARG A 78 -0.27 -1.93 -18.13
CA ARG A 78 0.92 -2.71 -17.83
C ARG A 78 1.16 -3.69 -18.96
N GLU A 79 2.32 -3.62 -19.57
CA GLU A 79 2.78 -4.56 -20.58
C GLU A 79 3.74 -5.56 -19.93
N PHE A 80 3.48 -6.86 -20.05
CA PHE A 80 4.44 -7.86 -19.61
C PHE A 80 5.73 -7.75 -20.45
N LEU A 81 6.75 -7.14 -19.86
CA LEU A 81 8.06 -6.88 -20.49
C LEU A 81 9.18 -7.08 -19.45
N PRO A 82 9.47 -8.33 -19.05
CA PRO A 82 10.41 -8.61 -17.96
C PRO A 82 11.84 -8.18 -18.34
N LYS A 83 12.45 -7.38 -17.44
CA LYS A 83 13.79 -6.87 -17.58
C LYS A 83 14.82 -7.99 -17.78
N GLY A 84 15.79 -7.78 -18.65
CA GLY A 84 16.90 -8.71 -18.91
C GLY A 84 16.53 -9.98 -19.68
N ILE A 85 15.24 -10.31 -19.82
CA ILE A 85 14.75 -11.51 -20.51
C ILE A 85 14.18 -11.15 -21.88
N ALA A 86 13.38 -10.10 -21.93
CA ALA A 86 12.70 -9.63 -23.12
C ALA A 86 13.05 -8.16 -23.40
N ASN A 87 12.99 -7.79 -24.67
CA ASN A 87 13.16 -6.41 -25.12
C ASN A 87 12.31 -6.18 -26.37
N ARG A 88 12.32 -4.97 -26.87
CA ARG A 88 11.72 -4.62 -28.16
C ARG A 88 12.84 -4.23 -29.12
N LEU A 89 12.71 -4.63 -30.37
CA LEU A 89 13.60 -4.17 -31.44
C LEU A 89 13.06 -2.85 -31.98
N GLU A 90 13.96 -1.94 -32.35
CA GLU A 90 13.59 -0.63 -32.90
C GLU A 90 12.63 -0.77 -34.10
N GLY A 91 11.55 0.00 -34.07
CA GLY A 91 10.51 -0.04 -35.10
C GLY A 91 9.55 -1.23 -35.02
N ASN A 92 9.78 -2.20 -34.13
CA ASN A 92 8.89 -3.35 -33.95
C ASN A 92 7.96 -3.15 -32.74
N ARG A 93 6.70 -3.55 -32.88
CA ARG A 93 5.75 -3.55 -31.76
C ARG A 93 5.79 -4.84 -30.94
N GLU A 94 6.28 -5.93 -31.52
CA GLU A 94 6.34 -7.23 -30.87
C GLU A 94 7.48 -7.31 -29.88
N VAL A 95 7.23 -8.00 -28.77
CA VAL A 95 8.23 -8.30 -27.77
C VAL A 95 9.18 -9.40 -28.30
N HIS A 96 10.46 -9.10 -28.33
CA HIS A 96 11.51 -10.05 -28.68
C HIS A 96 12.08 -10.71 -27.43
N VAL A 97 12.09 -12.04 -27.42
CA VAL A 97 12.61 -12.84 -26.29
C VAL A 97 13.92 -13.51 -26.74
N ARG A 98 14.98 -13.36 -25.95
CA ARG A 98 16.23 -14.08 -26.18
C ARG A 98 16.00 -15.57 -26.08
N GLU A 99 16.48 -16.36 -27.05
CA GLU A 99 16.18 -17.79 -27.21
C GLU A 99 16.37 -18.60 -25.92
N ARG A 100 17.47 -18.34 -25.19
CA ARG A 100 17.76 -19.04 -23.91
C ARG A 100 16.67 -18.88 -22.84
N PHE A 101 15.85 -17.83 -22.92
CA PHE A 101 14.79 -17.53 -21.94
C PHE A 101 13.38 -17.86 -22.43
N ARG A 102 13.21 -18.27 -23.68
CA ARG A 102 11.87 -18.46 -24.28
C ARG A 102 10.97 -19.39 -23.47
N LYS A 103 11.52 -20.51 -22.99
CA LYS A 103 10.75 -21.46 -22.15
C LYS A 103 10.26 -20.82 -20.85
N ASN A 104 11.12 -20.06 -20.17
CA ASN A 104 10.79 -19.39 -18.92
C ASN A 104 9.83 -18.22 -19.17
N PHE A 105 10.04 -17.45 -20.24
CA PHE A 105 9.19 -16.35 -20.64
C PHE A 105 7.72 -16.77 -20.81
N ASP A 106 7.44 -17.89 -21.48
CA ASP A 106 6.08 -18.39 -21.67
C ASP A 106 5.44 -18.80 -20.32
N GLY A 107 6.23 -19.34 -19.39
CA GLY A 107 5.82 -19.62 -18.03
C GLY A 107 5.47 -18.34 -17.27
N TYR A 108 6.33 -17.35 -17.32
CA TYR A 108 6.16 -16.06 -16.65
C TYR A 108 4.98 -15.27 -17.25
N LYS A 109 4.81 -15.31 -18.58
CA LYS A 109 3.65 -14.72 -19.27
C LYS A 109 2.31 -15.31 -18.79
N ARG A 110 2.27 -16.64 -18.59
CA ARG A 110 1.08 -17.28 -17.98
C ARG A 110 0.86 -16.84 -16.55
N SER A 111 1.93 -16.74 -15.73
CA SER A 111 1.84 -16.24 -14.35
C SER A 111 1.29 -14.81 -14.31
N PHE A 112 1.78 -13.93 -15.19
CA PHE A 112 1.29 -12.55 -15.33
C PHE A 112 -0.20 -12.52 -15.72
N THR A 113 -0.58 -13.30 -16.72
CA THR A 113 -1.98 -13.38 -17.16
C THR A 113 -2.89 -13.81 -16.01
N THR A 114 -2.52 -14.90 -15.30
CA THR A 114 -3.30 -15.43 -14.18
C THR A 114 -3.40 -14.40 -13.04
N LEU A 115 -2.30 -13.74 -12.67
CA LEU A 115 -2.29 -12.69 -11.65
C LEU A 115 -3.30 -11.60 -11.98
N TRP A 116 -3.19 -10.99 -13.16
CA TRP A 116 -4.01 -9.84 -13.51
C TRP A 116 -5.47 -10.20 -13.78
N GLN A 117 -5.77 -11.40 -14.28
CA GLN A 117 -7.13 -11.93 -14.36
C GLN A 117 -7.75 -12.14 -12.98
N THR A 118 -6.97 -12.63 -12.01
CA THR A 118 -7.41 -12.75 -10.61
C THR A 118 -7.67 -11.36 -10.00
N MET A 119 -6.78 -10.40 -10.23
CA MET A 119 -6.97 -9.02 -9.77
C MET A 119 -8.25 -8.40 -10.36
N MET A 120 -8.56 -8.67 -11.63
CA MET A 120 -9.80 -8.22 -12.28
C MET A 120 -11.05 -8.77 -11.58
N GLN A 121 -11.03 -10.02 -11.11
CA GLN A 121 -12.13 -10.61 -10.34
C GLN A 121 -12.28 -9.99 -8.94
N LEU A 122 -11.18 -9.53 -8.35
CA LEU A 122 -11.12 -8.95 -7.01
C LEU A 122 -11.26 -7.42 -6.97
N ARG A 123 -11.52 -6.77 -8.10
CA ARG A 123 -11.54 -5.30 -8.25
C ARG A 123 -12.49 -4.55 -7.31
N THR A 124 -13.46 -5.23 -6.70
CA THR A 124 -14.43 -4.63 -5.76
C THR A 124 -13.94 -4.59 -4.31
N LEU A 125 -12.84 -5.28 -3.99
CA LEU A 125 -12.26 -5.26 -2.65
C LEU A 125 -11.61 -3.90 -2.35
N ALA A 126 -11.75 -3.46 -1.10
CA ALA A 126 -11.37 -2.11 -0.69
C ALA A 126 -9.88 -1.78 -0.94
N ALA A 127 -8.99 -2.75 -0.74
CA ALA A 127 -7.56 -2.56 -0.92
C ALA A 127 -7.01 -3.13 -2.25
N ALA A 128 -7.86 -3.63 -3.16
CA ALA A 128 -7.44 -4.11 -4.46
C ALA A 128 -7.24 -2.96 -5.45
N LEU A 129 -6.36 -3.18 -6.44
CA LEU A 129 -6.29 -2.32 -7.62
C LEU A 129 -7.50 -2.58 -8.52
N PRO A 130 -8.17 -1.56 -9.04
CA PRO A 130 -9.33 -1.73 -9.92
C PRO A 130 -8.91 -2.08 -11.36
N VAL A 131 -8.52 -3.34 -11.57
CA VAL A 131 -8.20 -3.91 -12.90
C VAL A 131 -9.50 -4.23 -13.64
N TYR A 132 -9.58 -3.89 -14.92
CA TYR A 132 -10.82 -4.11 -15.69
C TYR A 132 -10.61 -4.72 -17.06
N ASP A 133 -9.37 -4.88 -17.54
CA ASP A 133 -9.10 -5.59 -18.79
C ASP A 133 -7.75 -6.32 -18.74
N VAL A 134 -7.67 -7.48 -19.39
CA VAL A 134 -6.45 -8.27 -19.59
C VAL A 134 -6.52 -8.94 -20.96
N PHE A 135 -5.59 -8.64 -21.86
CA PHE A 135 -5.62 -9.15 -23.24
C PHE A 135 -4.22 -9.41 -23.81
N PRO A 136 -4.07 -10.39 -24.72
CA PRO A 136 -2.84 -10.62 -25.45
C PRO A 136 -2.74 -9.68 -26.67
N ALA A 137 -1.55 -9.17 -26.94
CA ALA A 137 -1.14 -8.50 -28.18
C ALA A 137 0.38 -8.43 -28.26
N ASN A 138 0.97 -8.16 -29.44
CA ASN A 138 2.40 -7.92 -29.64
C ASN A 138 3.31 -9.00 -29.01
N GLU A 139 2.94 -10.26 -29.09
CA GLU A 139 3.62 -11.43 -28.50
C GLU A 139 3.71 -11.40 -26.96
N THR A 140 2.97 -10.49 -26.31
CA THR A 140 2.93 -10.34 -24.86
C THR A 140 1.48 -10.23 -24.35
N VAL A 141 1.31 -9.79 -23.10
CA VAL A 141 0.00 -9.59 -22.43
C VAL A 141 -0.02 -8.22 -21.78
N TYR A 142 -1.16 -7.58 -21.85
CA TYR A 142 -1.45 -6.30 -21.25
C TYR A 142 -2.52 -6.42 -20.17
N ALA A 143 -2.34 -5.68 -19.08
CA ALA A 143 -3.35 -5.50 -18.05
C ALA A 143 -3.71 -4.02 -17.93
N VAL A 144 -4.99 -3.72 -17.81
CA VAL A 144 -5.51 -2.34 -17.73
C VAL A 144 -6.20 -2.11 -16.40
N SER A 145 -5.83 -1.05 -15.72
CA SER A 145 -6.40 -0.65 -14.45
C SER A 145 -6.74 0.84 -14.42
N GLN A 146 -7.58 1.24 -13.48
CA GLN A 146 -7.74 2.66 -13.16
C GLN A 146 -6.46 3.21 -12.54
N PRO A 147 -6.12 4.48 -12.78
CA PRO A 147 -5.09 5.15 -12.00
C PRO A 147 -5.50 5.17 -10.52
N VAL A 148 -4.55 4.96 -9.64
CA VAL A 148 -4.77 5.08 -8.19
C VAL A 148 -3.90 6.21 -7.68
N ASP A 149 -4.55 7.30 -7.29
CA ASP A 149 -3.90 8.39 -6.58
C ASP A 149 -3.85 8.06 -5.09
N GLY A 150 -2.71 8.31 -4.49
CA GLY A 150 -2.54 8.09 -3.06
C GLY A 150 -1.13 8.46 -2.59
N VAL A 151 -1.00 8.68 -1.30
CA VAL A 151 0.28 8.93 -0.65
C VAL A 151 0.82 7.59 -0.13
N PRO A 152 2.04 7.18 -0.49
CA PRO A 152 2.65 5.99 0.10
C PRO A 152 2.68 6.09 1.63
N LEU A 153 2.43 4.96 2.32
CA LEU A 153 2.47 4.92 3.79
C LEU A 153 3.82 5.42 4.33
N ARG A 154 4.94 5.13 3.65
CA ARG A 154 6.26 5.67 4.01
C ARG A 154 6.22 7.19 4.07
N GLU A 155 5.75 7.84 3.03
CA GLU A 155 5.69 9.29 2.95
C GLU A 155 4.72 9.88 3.98
N PHE A 156 3.57 9.24 4.17
CA PHE A 156 2.62 9.62 5.21
C PHE A 156 3.27 9.59 6.60
N LEU A 157 3.98 8.51 6.96
CA LEU A 157 4.65 8.37 8.24
C LEU A 157 5.80 9.38 8.43
N LEU A 158 6.52 9.73 7.37
CA LEU A 158 7.57 10.76 7.44
C LEU A 158 7.01 12.16 7.70
N ARG A 159 5.74 12.40 7.40
CA ARG A 159 5.05 13.68 7.65
C ARG A 159 4.40 13.74 9.05
N THR A 160 4.32 12.61 9.77
CA THR A 160 3.83 12.64 11.15
C THR A 160 4.92 13.15 12.10
N PRO A 161 4.60 13.95 13.11
CA PRO A 161 5.59 14.54 14.01
C PRO A 161 6.50 13.50 14.68
N GLU A 162 5.94 12.37 15.10
CA GLU A 162 6.66 11.29 15.79
C GLU A 162 7.24 10.25 14.82
N GLY A 163 6.88 10.31 13.55
CA GLY A 163 7.24 9.29 12.55
C GLY A 163 6.54 7.94 12.71
N TYR A 164 5.52 7.86 13.59
CA TYR A 164 4.67 6.69 13.84
C TYR A 164 3.25 7.12 14.19
N ILE A 165 2.31 6.16 14.22
CA ILE A 165 0.89 6.41 14.49
C ILE A 165 0.36 5.48 15.60
N PRO A 166 -0.67 5.90 16.37
CA PRO A 166 -1.28 5.04 17.39
C PRO A 166 -2.03 3.86 16.75
N TRP A 167 -2.18 2.76 17.52
CA TRP A 167 -2.84 1.55 17.05
C TRP A 167 -4.26 1.79 16.52
N GLU A 168 -5.06 2.63 17.15
CA GLU A 168 -6.44 2.88 16.70
C GLU A 168 -6.49 3.45 15.28
N GLN A 169 -5.56 4.31 14.91
CA GLN A 169 -5.41 4.81 13.55
C GLN A 169 -4.89 3.72 12.61
N ALA A 170 -3.84 3.01 13.00
CA ALA A 170 -3.27 1.91 12.23
C ALA A 170 -4.30 0.81 11.95
N ARG A 171 -5.13 0.47 12.93
CA ARG A 171 -6.18 -0.53 12.81
C ARG A 171 -7.18 -0.20 11.69
N ILE A 172 -7.65 1.04 11.62
CA ILE A 172 -8.58 1.48 10.56
C ILE A 172 -7.96 1.33 9.18
N MET A 173 -6.66 1.61 9.06
CA MET A 173 -5.93 1.55 7.80
C MET A 173 -5.64 0.11 7.37
N PHE A 174 -5.18 -0.74 8.28
CA PHE A 174 -4.65 -2.05 7.95
C PHE A 174 -5.70 -3.18 7.89
N MET A 175 -6.81 -3.10 8.64
CA MET A 175 -7.80 -4.20 8.66
C MET A 175 -8.43 -4.48 7.29
N PRO A 176 -8.79 -3.49 6.45
CA PRO A 176 -9.31 -3.76 5.10
C PRO A 176 -8.30 -4.42 4.18
N VAL A 177 -6.99 -4.15 4.37
CA VAL A 177 -5.90 -4.77 3.60
C VAL A 177 -5.82 -6.26 3.90
N LEU A 178 -5.93 -6.67 5.18
CA LEU A 178 -5.97 -8.09 5.55
C LEU A 178 -7.11 -8.86 4.90
N THR A 179 -8.29 -8.24 4.77
CA THR A 179 -9.42 -8.86 4.06
C THR A 179 -9.12 -9.07 2.58
N THR A 180 -8.42 -8.12 1.97
CA THR A 180 -7.99 -8.25 0.57
C THR A 180 -6.90 -9.31 0.40
N LEU A 181 -5.92 -9.37 1.31
CA LEU A 181 -4.88 -10.41 1.31
C LEU A 181 -5.47 -11.82 1.47
N GLU A 182 -6.45 -12.00 2.36
CA GLU A 182 -7.17 -13.27 2.51
C GLU A 182 -7.80 -13.72 1.19
N ALA A 183 -8.52 -12.83 0.52
CA ALA A 183 -9.16 -13.13 -0.76
C ALA A 183 -8.17 -13.40 -1.91
N LEU A 184 -6.96 -12.82 -1.87
CA LEU A 184 -5.86 -13.10 -2.79
C LEU A 184 -5.29 -14.51 -2.51
N HIS A 185 -5.00 -14.80 -1.24
CA HIS A 185 -4.46 -16.09 -0.80
C HIS A 185 -5.39 -17.26 -1.11
N ASP A 186 -6.70 -17.08 -0.93
CA ASP A 186 -7.73 -18.07 -1.31
C ASP A 186 -7.73 -18.41 -2.81
N ARG A 187 -7.16 -17.54 -3.65
CA ARG A 187 -6.98 -17.74 -5.10
C ARG A 187 -5.56 -18.09 -5.48
N GLY A 188 -4.70 -18.40 -4.50
CA GLY A 188 -3.31 -18.78 -4.73
C GLY A 188 -2.40 -17.62 -5.14
N VAL A 189 -2.81 -16.37 -4.97
CA VAL A 189 -1.99 -15.19 -5.26
C VAL A 189 -1.28 -14.75 -3.99
N ILE A 190 0.06 -14.78 -4.01
CA ILE A 190 0.94 -14.22 -2.99
C ILE A 190 1.48 -12.90 -3.53
N HIS A 191 1.36 -11.82 -2.77
CA HIS A 191 1.85 -10.50 -3.19
C HIS A 191 3.39 -10.45 -3.21
N GLY A 192 4.02 -10.93 -2.14
CA GLY A 192 5.48 -11.11 -2.02
C GLY A 192 6.31 -9.83 -1.92
N SER A 193 5.70 -8.65 -2.03
CA SER A 193 6.41 -7.35 -1.99
C SER A 193 5.60 -6.28 -1.25
N ILE A 194 5.04 -6.63 -0.10
CA ILE A 194 4.30 -5.67 0.75
C ILE A 194 5.30 -4.79 1.50
N THR A 195 5.25 -3.49 1.26
CA THR A 195 6.10 -2.49 1.89
C THR A 195 5.31 -1.22 2.17
N PRO A 196 5.81 -0.29 2.99
CA PRO A 196 5.18 1.01 3.16
C PRO A 196 5.06 1.83 1.87
N ASP A 197 5.91 1.58 0.87
CA ASP A 197 5.82 2.23 -0.44
C ASP A 197 4.70 1.64 -1.30
N ASN A 198 4.34 0.38 -1.06
CA ASN A 198 3.30 -0.34 -1.78
C ASN A 198 1.92 -0.30 -1.10
N LEU A 199 1.80 0.41 0.01
CA LEU A 199 0.54 0.73 0.70
C LEU A 199 0.20 2.20 0.42
N LEU A 200 -0.83 2.46 -0.39
CA LEU A 200 -1.26 3.80 -0.78
C LEU A 200 -2.45 4.27 0.04
N LEU A 201 -2.29 5.39 0.74
CA LEU A 201 -3.40 6.10 1.38
C LEU A 201 -4.10 6.96 0.34
N CYS A 202 -5.29 6.56 -0.06
CA CYS A 202 -6.05 7.23 -1.11
C CYS A 202 -6.96 8.33 -0.54
N PRO A 203 -7.35 9.34 -1.36
CA PRO A 203 -8.21 10.43 -0.93
C PRO A 203 -9.60 9.99 -0.44
N ASP A 204 -10.06 8.78 -0.83
CA ASP A 204 -11.31 8.18 -0.35
C ASP A 204 -11.18 7.54 1.05
N GLY A 205 -10.03 7.71 1.72
CA GLY A 205 -9.74 7.17 3.04
C GLY A 205 -9.38 5.67 3.06
N LYS A 206 -9.29 5.03 1.91
CA LYS A 206 -8.90 3.61 1.79
C LYS A 206 -7.40 3.46 1.61
N VAL A 207 -6.88 2.35 2.09
CA VAL A 207 -5.51 1.92 1.79
C VAL A 207 -5.56 0.88 0.68
N ARG A 208 -4.82 1.12 -0.40
CA ARG A 208 -4.72 0.20 -1.53
C ARG A 208 -3.33 -0.38 -1.65
N LEU A 209 -3.27 -1.66 -2.02
CA LEU A 209 -2.04 -2.36 -2.35
C LEU A 209 -1.66 -2.05 -3.80
N LYS A 210 -0.40 -1.66 -4.03
CA LYS A 210 0.24 -1.59 -5.36
C LYS A 210 1.51 -2.45 -5.36
N GLY A 211 2.25 -2.47 -6.48
CA GLY A 211 3.50 -3.23 -6.60
C GLY A 211 3.25 -4.72 -6.84
N PHE A 212 2.11 -5.07 -7.41
CA PHE A 212 1.83 -6.44 -7.85
C PHE A 212 2.72 -6.79 -9.05
N CYS A 213 3.43 -7.88 -8.93
CA CYS A 213 4.22 -8.51 -9.99
C CYS A 213 4.09 -10.04 -9.87
N ILE A 214 4.57 -10.76 -10.85
CA ILE A 214 4.59 -12.23 -10.76
C ILE A 214 5.49 -12.69 -9.61
N ALA A 215 5.12 -13.80 -8.97
CA ALA A 215 5.82 -14.32 -7.81
C ALA A 215 7.33 -14.52 -8.04
N GLN A 216 7.72 -14.80 -9.26
CA GLN A 216 9.11 -14.99 -9.67
C GLN A 216 9.98 -13.73 -9.51
N CYS A 217 9.40 -12.53 -9.48
CA CYS A 217 10.14 -11.29 -9.18
C CYS A 217 10.49 -11.14 -7.69
N ASN A 218 9.87 -11.93 -6.83
CA ASN A 218 9.97 -11.79 -5.38
C ASN A 218 10.72 -12.96 -4.72
N THR A 219 11.54 -13.68 -5.47
CA THR A 219 12.36 -14.79 -4.97
C THR A 219 13.68 -14.89 -5.74
N VAL A 220 14.71 -15.36 -5.06
CA VAL A 220 16.02 -15.65 -5.70
C VAL A 220 15.99 -16.86 -6.65
N GLN A 221 14.86 -17.60 -6.68
CA GLN A 221 14.71 -18.84 -7.49
C GLN A 221 14.40 -18.60 -8.96
N SER A 222 14.51 -17.39 -9.46
CA SER A 222 14.16 -17.06 -10.85
C SER A 222 15.26 -16.30 -11.59
N ASP A 223 15.12 -16.21 -12.93
CA ASP A 223 16.00 -15.41 -13.78
C ASP A 223 15.64 -13.92 -13.77
N LEU A 224 14.58 -13.53 -13.06
CA LEU A 224 14.11 -12.15 -13.00
C LEU A 224 14.85 -11.36 -11.91
N GLU A 225 14.87 -10.05 -12.10
CA GLU A 225 15.41 -9.15 -11.08
C GLU A 225 14.63 -9.31 -9.78
N PHE A 226 15.33 -9.63 -8.68
CA PHE A 226 14.72 -9.86 -7.38
C PHE A 226 14.38 -8.54 -6.69
N ASN A 227 13.11 -8.37 -6.32
CA ASN A 227 12.61 -7.21 -5.59
C ASN A 227 12.94 -7.32 -4.09
N LEU A 228 14.17 -7.01 -3.74
CA LEU A 228 14.62 -7.00 -2.36
C LEU A 228 14.11 -5.74 -1.64
N ASN A 229 13.46 -5.94 -0.49
CA ASN A 229 12.97 -4.87 0.38
C ASN A 229 13.45 -5.12 1.81
N GLU A 230 14.53 -4.48 2.19
CA GLU A 230 15.18 -4.64 3.49
C GLU A 230 14.20 -4.41 4.65
N GLY A 231 14.14 -5.37 5.58
CA GLY A 231 13.20 -5.39 6.70
C GLY A 231 11.79 -5.94 6.37
N TYR A 232 11.41 -6.03 5.09
CA TYR A 232 10.08 -6.48 4.66
C TYR A 232 10.10 -7.81 3.89
N THR A 233 11.23 -8.15 3.26
CA THR A 233 11.42 -9.42 2.55
C THR A 233 11.60 -10.55 3.57
N ALA A 234 10.76 -11.58 3.48
CA ALA A 234 10.77 -12.73 4.38
C ALA A 234 11.91 -13.70 4.04
N ILE A 235 12.36 -14.48 5.03
CA ILE A 235 13.56 -15.34 4.90
C ILE A 235 13.45 -16.35 3.75
N GLU A 236 12.27 -16.90 3.51
CA GLU A 236 12.02 -17.88 2.44
C GLU A 236 12.19 -17.30 1.04
N GLN A 237 12.16 -15.98 0.88
CA GLN A 237 12.38 -15.32 -0.42
C GLN A 237 13.87 -15.26 -0.80
N TYR A 238 14.77 -15.40 0.19
CA TYR A 238 16.23 -15.51 0.01
C TYR A 238 16.71 -16.96 -0.17
N ASP A 239 15.83 -17.93 -0.02
CA ASP A 239 16.17 -19.35 0.01
C ASP A 239 15.77 -20.02 -1.32
N ASN A 240 16.68 -20.80 -1.91
CA ASN A 240 16.43 -21.55 -3.13
C ASN A 240 15.51 -22.77 -2.93
N ASP A 241 15.42 -23.29 -1.72
CA ASP A 241 14.68 -24.51 -1.40
C ASP A 241 13.28 -24.24 -0.81
N ARG A 242 13.01 -22.99 -0.38
CA ARG A 242 11.75 -22.60 0.24
C ARG A 242 10.86 -21.87 -0.75
N LYS A 243 9.56 -22.13 -0.70
CA LYS A 243 8.57 -21.47 -1.54
C LYS A 243 7.84 -20.39 -0.74
N MET A 244 7.51 -19.29 -1.44
CA MET A 244 6.59 -18.30 -0.90
C MET A 244 5.21 -18.92 -0.66
N CYS A 245 4.57 -18.50 0.41
CA CYS A 245 3.27 -18.95 0.87
C CYS A 245 2.49 -17.77 1.50
N PRO A 246 1.24 -17.92 1.91
CA PRO A 246 0.51 -16.85 2.61
C PRO A 246 1.27 -16.24 3.80
N ALA A 247 2.06 -17.04 4.52
CA ALA A 247 2.87 -16.55 5.63
C ALA A 247 4.00 -15.59 5.20
N THR A 248 4.40 -15.57 3.93
CA THR A 248 5.34 -14.58 3.37
C THR A 248 4.74 -13.18 3.42
N ASP A 249 3.49 -13.02 2.96
CA ASP A 249 2.78 -11.75 3.02
C ASP A 249 2.46 -11.33 4.47
N ILE A 250 2.20 -12.31 5.36
CA ILE A 250 1.98 -12.05 6.78
C ILE A 250 3.22 -11.41 7.42
N TYR A 251 4.43 -11.90 7.10
CA TYR A 251 5.68 -11.29 7.57
C TYR A 251 5.79 -9.83 7.11
N ALA A 252 5.72 -9.61 5.81
CA ALA A 252 5.85 -8.30 5.19
C ALA A 252 4.79 -7.30 5.69
N PHE A 253 3.55 -7.75 5.82
CA PHE A 253 2.46 -6.93 6.34
C PHE A 253 2.63 -6.60 7.84
N SER A 254 3.06 -7.56 8.65
CA SER A 254 3.39 -7.34 10.07
C SER A 254 4.57 -6.38 10.22
N ALA A 255 5.55 -6.43 9.31
CA ALA A 255 6.65 -5.48 9.25
C ALA A 255 6.15 -4.04 8.93
N CYS A 256 5.14 -3.89 8.06
CA CYS A 256 4.51 -2.59 7.80
C CYS A 256 3.75 -2.06 9.04
N ILE A 257 3.03 -2.93 9.77
CA ILE A 257 2.39 -2.54 11.04
C ILE A 257 3.45 -2.16 12.08
N TYR A 258 4.50 -2.95 12.22
CA TYR A 258 5.62 -2.64 13.12
C TYR A 258 6.20 -1.24 12.79
N ARG A 259 6.53 -0.97 11.52
CA ARG A 259 7.04 0.33 11.07
C ARG A 259 6.08 1.47 11.42
N ALA A 260 4.79 1.26 11.24
CA ALA A 260 3.77 2.28 11.51
C ALA A 260 3.61 2.59 12.99
N LEU A 261 3.79 1.59 13.87
CA LEU A 261 3.62 1.74 15.32
C LEU A 261 4.92 2.12 16.05
N VAL A 262 6.08 1.70 15.54
CA VAL A 262 7.38 1.85 16.22
C VAL A 262 8.20 3.02 15.66
N GLY A 263 7.95 3.40 14.41
CA GLY A 263 8.66 4.52 13.77
C GLY A 263 9.98 4.13 13.08
N SER A 264 10.46 2.89 13.25
CA SER A 264 11.64 2.34 12.56
C SER A 264 11.31 1.08 11.79
N ASN A 265 12.08 0.77 10.75
CA ASN A 265 11.97 -0.51 10.07
C ASN A 265 12.40 -1.64 11.00
N PRO A 266 11.80 -2.84 10.92
CA PRO A 266 12.39 -4.02 11.55
C PRO A 266 13.73 -4.34 10.88
N PRO A 267 14.68 -4.99 11.60
CA PRO A 267 15.88 -5.52 10.97
C PRO A 267 15.53 -6.55 9.90
N ASP A 268 16.37 -6.69 8.86
CA ASP A 268 16.16 -7.64 7.77
C ASP A 268 16.18 -9.10 8.27
N ALA A 269 15.45 -9.99 7.57
CA ALA A 269 15.26 -11.35 8.00
C ALA A 269 16.57 -12.16 8.10
N PRO A 270 17.54 -12.05 7.17
CA PRO A 270 18.84 -12.74 7.31
C PRO A 270 19.65 -12.30 8.53
N SER A 271 19.66 -11.02 8.86
CA SER A 271 20.34 -10.52 10.07
C SER A 271 19.66 -11.04 11.34
N ARG A 272 18.33 -11.10 11.34
CA ARG A 272 17.55 -11.66 12.46
C ARG A 272 17.75 -13.15 12.64
N GLU A 273 17.91 -13.90 11.55
CA GLU A 273 18.22 -15.35 11.61
C GLU A 273 19.53 -15.60 12.36
N THR A 274 20.53 -14.75 12.15
CA THR A 274 21.82 -14.85 12.85
C THR A 274 21.74 -14.36 14.29
N ASN A 275 21.07 -13.22 14.52
CA ASN A 275 20.94 -12.59 15.83
C ASN A 275 19.68 -11.73 15.86
N ASP A 276 18.57 -12.29 16.36
CA ASP A 276 17.28 -11.58 16.39
C ASP A 276 17.30 -10.44 17.41
N LYS A 277 17.42 -9.23 16.86
CA LYS A 277 17.37 -7.97 17.63
C LYS A 277 16.03 -7.21 17.42
N LEU A 278 14.98 -7.92 17.00
CA LEU A 278 13.66 -7.29 16.88
C LEU A 278 13.16 -6.90 18.26
N MET A 279 13.05 -5.60 18.50
CA MET A 279 12.61 -5.05 19.79
C MET A 279 11.67 -3.86 19.59
N ILE A 280 10.66 -3.77 20.43
CA ILE A 280 9.85 -2.56 20.58
C ILE A 280 10.37 -1.81 21.80
N PRO A 281 10.82 -0.55 21.68
CA PRO A 281 11.27 0.25 22.82
C PRO A 281 10.19 0.34 23.90
N ASN A 282 10.55 0.20 25.16
CA ASN A 282 9.61 0.14 26.29
C ASN A 282 8.57 1.28 26.28
N LYS A 283 9.02 2.51 26.05
CA LYS A 283 8.16 3.70 25.97
C LYS A 283 7.07 3.59 24.92
N ILE A 284 7.38 2.95 23.78
CA ILE A 284 6.42 2.71 22.67
C ILE A 284 5.54 1.51 23.01
N ALA A 285 6.13 0.45 23.57
CA ALA A 285 5.39 -0.77 23.95
C ALA A 285 4.26 -0.49 24.95
N GLU A 286 4.44 0.46 25.86
CA GLU A 286 3.42 0.91 26.83
C GLU A 286 2.19 1.54 26.14
N SER A 287 2.36 2.11 24.95
CA SER A 287 1.28 2.73 24.16
C SER A 287 0.57 1.75 23.20
N ILE A 288 1.13 0.57 23.00
CA ILE A 288 0.58 -0.45 22.09
C ILE A 288 -0.18 -1.51 22.91
N PRO A 289 -1.44 -1.84 22.56
CA PRO A 289 -2.16 -2.90 23.24
C PRO A 289 -1.41 -4.25 23.21
N THR A 290 -1.39 -4.95 24.33
CA THR A 290 -0.63 -6.21 24.50
C THR A 290 -0.99 -7.26 23.45
N HIS A 291 -2.26 -7.35 23.03
CA HIS A 291 -2.67 -8.28 21.99
C HIS A 291 -2.06 -7.95 20.62
N VAL A 292 -1.83 -6.66 20.31
CA VAL A 292 -1.17 -6.21 19.08
C VAL A 292 0.31 -6.57 19.12
N ILE A 293 1.00 -6.39 20.25
CA ILE A 293 2.40 -6.82 20.41
C ILE A 293 2.53 -8.34 20.19
N ARG A 294 1.60 -9.13 20.74
CA ARG A 294 1.55 -10.59 20.51
C ARG A 294 1.30 -10.94 19.05
N ALA A 295 0.38 -10.22 18.39
CA ALA A 295 0.10 -10.41 16.96
C ALA A 295 1.32 -10.11 16.10
N LEU A 296 2.05 -9.02 16.37
CA LEU A 296 3.31 -8.69 15.71
C LEU A 296 4.36 -9.79 15.95
N GLY A 297 4.49 -10.29 17.18
CA GLY A 297 5.38 -11.41 17.51
C GLY A 297 5.04 -12.68 16.73
N ALA A 298 3.75 -12.97 16.52
CA ALA A 298 3.29 -14.11 15.72
C ALA A 298 3.48 -13.91 14.21
N GLY A 299 3.33 -12.69 13.71
CA GLY A 299 3.50 -12.37 12.29
C GLY A 299 4.95 -12.21 11.86
N LEU A 300 5.82 -11.77 12.75
CA LEU A 300 7.24 -11.50 12.50
C LEU A 300 8.18 -12.66 12.88
N GLN A 301 7.66 -13.88 13.11
CA GLN A 301 8.53 -15.07 13.25
C GLN A 301 9.39 -15.23 11.99
N ILE A 302 10.65 -15.62 12.17
CA ILE A 302 11.62 -15.68 11.06
C ILE A 302 11.20 -16.76 10.06
N TYR A 303 10.87 -17.96 10.55
CA TYR A 303 10.49 -19.09 9.71
C TYR A 303 8.98 -19.15 9.46
N PRO A 304 8.55 -19.38 8.20
CA PRO A 304 7.14 -19.31 7.80
C PRO A 304 6.24 -20.29 8.58
N GLU A 305 6.75 -21.47 8.96
CA GLU A 305 6.03 -22.48 9.73
C GLU A 305 5.66 -22.04 11.15
N ASN A 306 6.38 -21.08 11.71
CA ASN A 306 6.16 -20.55 13.06
C ASN A 306 5.28 -19.29 13.06
N ARG A 307 4.90 -18.76 11.89
CA ARG A 307 4.08 -17.53 11.75
C ARG A 307 2.58 -17.84 11.88
N ALA A 308 1.80 -16.77 12.00
CA ALA A 308 0.37 -16.83 11.68
C ALA A 308 0.21 -17.32 10.23
N GLN A 309 -0.55 -18.41 10.01
CA GLN A 309 -0.61 -19.11 8.73
C GLN A 309 -1.56 -18.46 7.71
N SER A 310 -2.38 -17.49 8.11
CA SER A 310 -3.33 -16.81 7.21
C SER A 310 -3.59 -15.37 7.63
N ALA A 311 -4.05 -14.55 6.69
CA ALA A 311 -4.50 -13.19 6.94
C ALA A 311 -5.66 -13.15 7.93
N ALA A 312 -6.58 -14.12 7.88
CA ALA A 312 -7.64 -14.30 8.86
C ALA A 312 -7.08 -14.51 10.27
N ARG A 313 -6.08 -15.39 10.42
CA ARG A 313 -5.47 -15.63 11.72
C ARG A 313 -4.76 -14.42 12.29
N LEU A 314 -4.02 -13.68 11.47
CA LEU A 314 -3.40 -12.42 11.90
C LEU A 314 -4.46 -11.39 12.33
N ARG A 315 -5.56 -11.29 11.56
CA ARG A 315 -6.68 -10.39 11.88
C ARG A 315 -7.33 -10.73 13.22
N GLU A 316 -7.53 -12.01 13.53
CA GLU A 316 -8.04 -12.47 14.83
C GLU A 316 -7.11 -12.03 15.97
N LEU A 317 -5.81 -12.23 15.82
CA LEU A 317 -4.81 -11.84 16.82
C LEU A 317 -4.80 -10.32 17.05
N LEU A 318 -4.89 -9.53 15.97
CA LEU A 318 -4.93 -8.06 16.03
C LEU A 318 -6.25 -7.51 16.60
N ASN A 319 -7.35 -8.28 16.60
CA ASN A 319 -8.63 -7.91 17.16
C ASN A 319 -8.94 -8.61 18.49
N ALA A 320 -8.02 -9.42 19.03
CA ALA A 320 -8.26 -10.13 20.27
C ALA A 320 -8.62 -9.15 21.40
N ALA A 321 -9.70 -9.42 22.10
CA ALA A 321 -10.07 -8.67 23.30
C ALA A 321 -8.94 -8.80 24.34
N PRO A 322 -8.70 -7.80 25.21
CA PRO A 322 -7.75 -7.92 26.32
C PRO A 322 -8.08 -9.18 27.11
N SER A 323 -7.16 -10.13 27.15
CA SER A 323 -7.41 -11.42 27.80
C SER A 323 -7.76 -11.21 29.27
N VAL A 324 -8.73 -11.95 29.75
CA VAL A 324 -9.19 -12.03 31.16
C VAL A 324 -8.04 -12.32 32.18
N VAL A 325 -6.86 -12.74 31.69
CA VAL A 325 -5.64 -12.89 32.50
C VAL A 325 -5.16 -11.59 33.12
N ALA A 326 -5.41 -10.44 32.49
CA ALA A 326 -5.14 -9.12 33.12
C ALA A 326 -6.15 -8.79 34.23
N GLN A 327 -7.38 -9.29 34.13
CA GLN A 327 -8.38 -9.17 35.19
C GLN A 327 -8.08 -10.11 36.38
N ALA A 328 -7.53 -11.29 36.13
CA ALA A 328 -7.11 -12.20 37.19
C ALA A 328 -5.87 -11.67 37.96
N ALA A 329 -4.96 -10.97 37.30
CA ALA A 329 -3.82 -10.31 37.96
C ALA A 329 -4.23 -9.07 38.77
N GLN A 330 -5.28 -8.37 38.38
CA GLN A 330 -5.90 -7.30 39.19
C GLN A 330 -6.79 -7.84 40.32
N ALA A 331 -7.39 -9.01 40.13
CA ALA A 331 -8.18 -9.68 41.18
C ALA A 331 -7.31 -10.42 42.22
N ALA A 332 -6.01 -10.61 41.94
CA ALA A 332 -5.05 -11.24 42.85
C ALA A 332 -4.26 -10.22 43.72
N GLN A 333 -4.64 -8.98 43.76
CA GLN A 333 -4.14 -8.05 44.79
C GLN A 333 -4.70 -8.52 46.13
N PRO A 334 -3.87 -8.69 47.18
CA PRO A 334 -4.35 -9.05 48.51
C PRO A 334 -5.33 -8.02 48.98
N PRO A 335 -6.39 -8.41 49.69
CA PRO A 335 -7.41 -7.48 50.19
C PRO A 335 -6.73 -6.41 51.02
N GLN A 336 -6.95 -5.14 50.64
CA GLN A 336 -6.55 -4.02 51.49
C GLN A 336 -7.19 -4.24 52.87
N PRO A 337 -6.44 -3.99 53.97
CA PRO A 337 -7.00 -4.14 55.30
C PRO A 337 -8.23 -3.26 55.46
N GLU A 338 -9.33 -3.86 55.84
CA GLU A 338 -10.58 -3.16 56.15
C GLU A 338 -10.32 -1.99 57.12
N PRO A 339 -10.85 -0.78 56.87
CA PRO A 339 -10.78 0.30 57.81
C PRO A 339 -11.56 -0.09 59.08
N LYS A 340 -10.87 -0.03 60.23
CA LYS A 340 -11.50 -0.28 61.56
C LYS A 340 -12.76 0.56 61.69
N PRO A 341 -13.85 0.02 62.28
CA PRO A 341 -15.10 0.74 62.49
C PRO A 341 -14.88 1.96 63.37
N GLN A 342 -15.20 3.15 62.87
CA GLN A 342 -15.33 4.36 63.69
C GLN A 342 -16.61 4.32 64.51
N PRO A 343 -16.62 4.82 65.75
CA PRO A 343 -17.81 4.88 66.61
C PRO A 343 -18.92 5.74 66.00
N ALA A 344 -20.12 5.29 66.14
CA ALA A 344 -21.33 5.95 65.63
C ALA A 344 -21.51 7.37 66.23
N PRO A 345 -21.82 8.39 65.39
CA PRO A 345 -22.30 9.67 65.90
C PRO A 345 -23.81 9.60 66.17
N GLN A 346 -24.18 10.25 67.22
CA GLN A 346 -25.58 10.48 67.69
C GLN A 346 -26.40 11.34 66.71
N PRO A 347 -27.73 11.28 66.71
CA PRO A 347 -28.58 11.89 65.71
C PRO A 347 -28.82 13.38 66.01
N ASP A 348 -28.65 14.23 65.01
CA ASP A 348 -29.21 15.58 65.04
C ASP A 348 -29.75 16.02 63.65
N VAL A 349 -31.06 16.33 63.76
CA VAL A 349 -31.87 17.38 63.14
C VAL A 349 -31.85 17.62 61.63
N ARG A 350 -32.97 17.43 61.04
CA ARG A 350 -33.52 17.75 59.73
C ARG A 350 -33.05 19.10 59.14
N HIS A 351 -32.52 19.09 57.94
CA HIS A 351 -32.84 20.12 56.95
C HIS A 351 -32.95 19.50 55.54
N SER A 352 -33.99 19.96 54.85
CA SER A 352 -34.52 19.53 53.58
C SER A 352 -33.52 19.74 52.43
N ALA A 353 -33.41 18.72 51.53
CA ALA A 353 -32.61 18.72 50.30
C ALA A 353 -33.34 19.34 49.10
N PRO A 354 -32.67 20.06 48.21
CA PRO A 354 -33.17 20.35 46.87
C PRO A 354 -32.87 19.22 45.85
N PRO A 355 -33.56 19.16 44.70
CA PRO A 355 -33.67 17.97 43.86
C PRO A 355 -32.45 17.70 42.99
N LYS A 356 -32.19 16.41 42.81
CA LYS A 356 -31.10 15.87 41.95
C LYS A 356 -31.40 16.04 40.46
N GLU A 357 -30.51 16.70 39.71
CA GLU A 357 -30.46 16.63 38.26
C GLU A 357 -29.83 15.31 37.79
N LYS A 358 -30.42 14.72 36.74
CA LYS A 358 -29.94 13.49 36.07
C LYS A 358 -28.78 13.81 35.16
N PRO A 359 -27.74 12.95 35.07
CA PRO A 359 -26.68 13.12 34.08
C PRO A 359 -27.15 12.69 32.68
N LYS A 360 -27.00 13.58 31.70
CA LYS A 360 -27.19 13.29 30.28
C LYS A 360 -25.96 12.55 29.74
N GLY A 361 -26.17 11.33 29.25
CA GLY A 361 -25.18 10.55 28.57
C GLY A 361 -25.01 10.95 27.09
N GLY A 362 -23.81 10.77 26.62
CA GLY A 362 -23.54 10.41 25.23
C GLY A 362 -23.22 11.53 24.26
N LYS A 363 -21.94 11.80 24.03
CA LYS A 363 -21.46 12.49 22.78
C LYS A 363 -20.00 12.21 22.45
N ASN A 364 -19.51 10.98 22.50
CA ASN A 364 -18.13 10.69 22.10
C ASN A 364 -17.97 10.13 20.68
N LYS A 365 -19.06 9.70 20.02
CA LYS A 365 -18.95 9.18 18.63
C LYS A 365 -18.85 10.28 17.57
N ALA A 366 -19.43 11.45 17.80
CA ALA A 366 -19.37 12.57 16.87
C ALA A 366 -17.98 13.25 16.80
N VAL A 367 -17.24 13.26 17.91
CA VAL A 367 -15.90 13.87 17.98
C VAL A 367 -14.88 13.06 17.18
N ILE A 368 -14.96 11.73 17.20
CA ILE A 368 -14.04 10.87 16.44
C ILE A 368 -14.24 11.02 14.93
N ILE A 369 -15.49 11.10 14.49
CA ILE A 369 -15.81 11.30 13.05
C ILE A 369 -15.32 12.66 12.57
N ILE A 370 -15.46 13.70 13.38
CA ILE A 370 -15.00 15.06 13.04
C ILE A 370 -13.45 15.11 12.96
N LEU A 371 -12.74 14.39 13.84
CA LEU A 371 -11.28 14.34 13.82
C LEU A 371 -10.74 13.62 12.56
N VAL A 372 -11.39 12.54 12.14
CA VAL A 372 -11.01 11.82 10.91
C VAL A 372 -11.26 12.68 9.67
N VAL A 373 -12.39 13.40 9.61
CA VAL A 373 -12.71 14.31 8.52
C VAL A 373 -11.72 15.49 8.47
N LEU A 374 -11.31 16.02 9.61
CA LEU A 374 -10.33 17.11 9.68
C LEU A 374 -8.93 16.66 9.27
N ILE A 375 -8.53 15.43 9.60
CA ILE A 375 -7.23 14.88 9.17
C ILE A 375 -7.22 14.65 7.65
N VAL A 376 -8.30 14.11 7.08
CA VAL A 376 -8.45 13.93 5.63
C VAL A 376 -8.46 15.29 4.91
N ALA A 377 -9.13 16.29 5.46
CA ALA A 377 -9.14 17.64 4.91
C ALA A 377 -7.77 18.33 5.00
N ALA A 378 -7.00 18.10 6.07
CA ALA A 378 -5.63 18.62 6.22
C ALA A 378 -4.66 17.98 5.22
N VAL A 379 -4.80 16.67 4.97
CA VAL A 379 -4.00 15.96 3.95
C VAL A 379 -4.34 16.46 2.54
N ALA A 380 -5.63 16.64 2.22
CA ALA A 380 -6.07 17.19 0.95
C ALA A 380 -5.59 18.63 0.75
N ALA A 381 -5.65 19.48 1.78
CA ALA A 381 -5.14 20.85 1.75
C ALA A 381 -3.60 20.87 1.62
N GLY A 382 -2.87 19.95 2.28
CA GLY A 382 -1.42 19.81 2.14
C GLY A 382 -1.00 19.41 0.72
N ILE A 383 -1.73 18.51 0.07
CA ILE A 383 -1.50 18.11 -1.33
C ILE A 383 -1.78 19.31 -2.27
N TYR A 384 -2.82 20.10 -1.99
CA TYR A 384 -3.14 21.29 -2.78
C TYR A 384 -2.06 22.36 -2.67
N VAL A 385 -1.55 22.62 -1.47
CA VAL A 385 -0.48 23.61 -1.23
C VAL A 385 0.83 23.17 -1.88
N VAL A 386 1.22 21.89 -1.80
CA VAL A 386 2.47 21.39 -2.44
C VAL A 386 2.38 21.43 -3.96
N LYS A 387 1.20 21.16 -4.55
CA LYS A 387 1.00 21.34 -6.00
C LYS A 387 1.04 22.82 -6.43
N PHE A 388 0.66 23.74 -5.56
CA PHE A 388 0.63 25.18 -5.88
C PHE A 388 1.93 25.91 -5.51
N SER A 389 2.66 25.52 -4.45
CA SER A 389 3.93 26.16 -4.07
C SER A 389 5.08 25.81 -5.01
N GLY A 390 5.08 24.61 -5.61
CA GLY A 390 6.03 24.26 -6.68
C GLY A 390 5.87 25.10 -7.96
N LEU A 391 4.76 25.84 -8.10
CA LEU A 391 4.50 26.76 -9.21
C LEU A 391 4.98 28.20 -8.93
N VAL A 392 5.29 28.55 -7.67
CA VAL A 392 5.68 29.92 -7.27
C VAL A 392 7.20 30.06 -7.20
N ASP A 393 7.96 29.01 -6.83
CA ASP A 393 9.43 29.05 -6.73
C ASP A 393 10.18 29.01 -8.08
N GLY A 394 9.47 28.81 -9.19
CA GLY A 394 10.05 28.82 -10.55
C GLY A 394 10.18 30.23 -11.19
N ARG A 395 9.85 31.33 -10.50
CA ARG A 395 9.79 32.67 -11.11
C ARG A 395 10.84 33.69 -10.66
N GLU A 396 11.76 33.34 -9.78
CA GLU A 396 12.78 34.29 -9.30
C GLU A 396 14.23 33.83 -9.54
N ASN A 397 14.61 33.42 -10.75
CA ASN A 397 16.03 33.32 -11.09
C ASN A 397 16.30 33.47 -12.60
N THR A 398 15.82 34.58 -13.18
CA THR A 398 16.30 35.00 -14.51
C THR A 398 16.34 36.54 -14.60
N THR A 399 17.27 37.14 -13.86
CA THR A 399 17.77 38.50 -14.17
C THR A 399 19.08 38.72 -13.41
N GLN A 400 20.21 38.25 -13.98
CA GLN A 400 21.54 38.82 -13.78
C GLN A 400 22.58 37.94 -14.51
N ALA A 401 22.83 38.25 -15.78
CA ALA A 401 24.13 38.09 -16.46
C ALA A 401 24.04 38.73 -17.84
N ALA A 402 24.25 40.03 -17.86
CA ALA A 402 24.71 40.76 -19.06
C ALA A 402 25.35 42.08 -18.60
N SER A 403 26.67 42.03 -18.34
CA SER A 403 27.64 43.10 -18.50
C SER A 403 29.03 42.49 -18.55
#